data_5b6f4a80c93a3b562fb5918bf5e2d923
#
_entry.id   5b6f4a80c93a3b562fb5918bf5e2d923
#
_cell.length_a   1.000
_cell.length_b   1.000
_cell.length_c   1.000
_cell.angle_alpha   90.00
_cell.angle_beta   90.00
_cell.angle_gamma   90.00
#
_symmetry.space_group_name_H-M   'P 1'
#
loop_
_entity.id
_entity.type
_entity.pdbx_description
1 polymer ?
#
loop_
_entity_poly.entity_id
_entity_poly.type
_entity_poly.pdbx_seq_one_letter_code
_entity_poly.pdbx_strand_id
1 'polypeptide(L)'
;MGGYFDGDYRFSANFRQQWWAAGAPFVTSTAGYDTKLMPTKIPEHDIFSVGVMGLYDQSLSGGFKSVDVSANVSYNRSLNEDGQNNFAIGFQAGYASRAINYSDLDFATQFNGSGFDTNLPSYETFGSMRRSYLDINAGLLYAYKTDNTEVYVGASMFHIGNPNISFLKDQRYRLPSRYTVHAGSRFVVGDNGNELFLGGLYMYQAGATEKNFGIAYGLSVSDEATVYAGSWYRIGDAILPYVGLRYNGFQVGFSYDVINTALKNYGTKKNGSFELSMNLLVTRPRNVYTNYKGGRIF
;
A
#
# COMPACT_ATOMS: atom_id res chain seq x y z
N MET A 1 -7.04 1.23 -4.52
CA MET A 1 -7.51 1.53 -5.88
C MET A 1 -7.21 2.97 -6.20
N GLY A 2 -6.72 3.24 -7.40
CA GLY A 2 -6.60 4.60 -7.91
C GLY A 2 -7.96 5.29 -7.96
N GLY A 3 -7.98 6.61 -7.83
CA GLY A 3 -9.18 7.43 -8.01
C GLY A 3 -10.06 7.64 -6.77
N TYR A 4 -10.02 6.80 -5.77
CA TYR A 4 -10.75 7.01 -4.51
C TYR A 4 -9.84 7.72 -3.50
N PHE A 5 -9.75 9.03 -3.60
CA PHE A 5 -9.03 9.92 -2.71
C PHE A 5 -9.54 11.36 -2.87
N ASP A 6 -9.30 12.22 -1.90
CA ASP A 6 -9.59 13.64 -2.00
C ASP A 6 -8.54 14.35 -2.88
N GLY A 7 -8.96 15.40 -3.63
CA GLY A 7 -8.09 16.09 -4.58
C GLY A 7 -8.06 15.47 -5.98
N ASP A 8 -7.23 16.02 -6.84
CA ASP A 8 -7.09 15.63 -8.25
C ASP A 8 -5.85 14.76 -8.51
N TYR A 9 -4.81 14.95 -7.70
CA TYR A 9 -3.57 14.19 -7.73
C TYR A 9 -3.25 13.64 -6.36
N ARG A 10 -2.69 12.45 -6.33
CA ARG A 10 -2.12 11.85 -5.13
C ARG A 10 -0.73 11.33 -5.40
N PHE A 11 0.22 11.75 -4.59
CA PHE A 11 1.52 11.10 -4.44
C PHE A 11 1.51 10.31 -3.14
N SER A 12 1.96 9.09 -3.17
CA SER A 12 2.08 8.23 -1.98
C SER A 12 3.46 7.58 -1.95
N ALA A 13 4.03 7.49 -0.76
CA ALA A 13 5.24 6.74 -0.53
C ALA A 13 5.14 6.00 0.80
N ASN A 14 5.73 4.83 0.86
CA ASN A 14 5.81 4.03 2.06
C ASN A 14 7.18 3.38 2.14
N PHE A 15 7.73 3.33 3.36
CA PHE A 15 8.96 2.64 3.68
C PHE A 15 8.74 1.79 4.91
N ARG A 16 9.03 0.50 4.83
CA ARG A 16 8.93 -0.44 5.93
C ARG A 16 10.22 -1.24 6.08
N GLN A 17 10.70 -1.34 7.31
CA GLN A 17 11.80 -2.23 7.66
C GLN A 17 11.35 -3.18 8.76
N GLN A 18 11.45 -4.49 8.47
CA GLN A 18 11.04 -5.54 9.39
C GLN A 18 12.26 -6.28 9.92
N TRP A 19 12.21 -6.67 11.21
CA TRP A 19 13.20 -7.50 11.87
C TRP A 19 14.64 -6.96 11.77
N TRP A 20 14.77 -5.63 11.93
CA TRP A 20 16.05 -4.93 11.82
C TRP A 20 17.12 -5.46 12.79
N ALA A 21 16.73 -6.10 13.92
CA ALA A 21 17.63 -6.67 14.90
C ALA A 21 18.08 -8.11 14.60
N ALA A 22 17.47 -8.79 13.61
CA ALA A 22 17.74 -10.18 13.26
C ALA A 22 18.94 -10.36 12.32
N GLY A 23 19.66 -9.27 11.96
CA GLY A 23 20.85 -9.32 11.09
C GLY A 23 20.55 -9.31 9.59
N ALA A 24 19.37 -9.71 9.17
CA ALA A 24 18.93 -9.72 7.76
C ALA A 24 17.54 -9.07 7.61
N PRO A 25 17.44 -7.73 7.70
CA PRO A 25 16.15 -7.06 7.67
C PRO A 25 15.44 -7.22 6.31
N PHE A 26 14.10 -7.31 6.36
CA PHE A 26 13.27 -7.12 5.18
C PHE A 26 13.03 -5.63 5.01
N VAL A 27 13.28 -5.11 3.83
CA VAL A 27 13.08 -3.71 3.48
C VAL A 27 12.12 -3.63 2.32
N THR A 28 11.00 -2.95 2.52
CA THR A 28 10.00 -2.71 1.48
C THR A 28 9.80 -1.21 1.31
N SER A 29 9.84 -0.75 0.06
CA SER A 29 9.57 0.64 -0.30
C SER A 29 8.56 0.67 -1.44
N THR A 30 7.58 1.56 -1.34
CA THR A 30 6.63 1.82 -2.43
C THR A 30 6.55 3.30 -2.72
N ALA A 31 6.31 3.63 -3.98
CA ALA A 31 5.97 4.97 -4.40
C ALA A 31 4.88 4.91 -5.47
N GLY A 32 3.91 5.81 -5.41
CA GLY A 32 2.79 5.83 -6.34
C GLY A 32 2.37 7.26 -6.69
N TYR A 33 1.84 7.39 -7.88
CA TYR A 33 1.20 8.59 -8.37
C TYR A 33 -0.12 8.22 -9.02
N ASP A 34 -1.19 8.85 -8.59
CA ASP A 34 -2.53 8.71 -9.15
C ASP A 34 -3.07 10.09 -9.56
N THR A 35 -3.81 10.14 -10.65
CA THR A 35 -4.51 11.34 -11.10
C THR A 35 -5.92 11.02 -11.57
N LYS A 36 -6.85 11.93 -11.22
CA LYS A 36 -8.20 11.91 -11.76
C LYS A 36 -8.21 12.60 -13.10
N LEU A 37 -8.73 11.89 -14.10
CA LEU A 37 -9.01 12.43 -15.40
C LEU A 37 -10.49 12.80 -15.43
N MET A 38 -10.82 14.00 -15.90
CA MET A 38 -12.19 14.49 -16.06
C MET A 38 -12.49 14.67 -17.54
N PRO A 39 -12.72 13.57 -18.30
CA PRO A 39 -13.12 13.69 -19.69
C PRO A 39 -14.53 14.31 -19.76
N THR A 40 -14.73 15.23 -20.69
CA THR A 40 -15.99 15.97 -20.87
C THR A 40 -17.21 15.10 -21.21
N LYS A 41 -16.99 13.81 -21.41
CA LYS A 41 -18.02 12.84 -21.86
C LYS A 41 -18.51 11.89 -20.77
N ILE A 42 -18.03 12.00 -19.52
CA ILE A 42 -18.52 11.17 -18.42
C ILE A 42 -19.55 11.94 -17.58
N PRO A 43 -20.47 11.24 -16.87
CA PRO A 43 -21.40 11.86 -15.93
C PRO A 43 -20.68 12.72 -14.87
N GLU A 44 -21.36 13.74 -14.36
CA GLU A 44 -20.77 14.80 -13.51
C GLU A 44 -20.07 14.28 -12.26
N HIS A 45 -20.60 13.24 -11.64
CA HIS A 45 -20.07 12.66 -10.41
C HIS A 45 -19.20 11.40 -10.63
N ASP A 46 -19.06 10.97 -11.88
CA ASP A 46 -18.22 9.83 -12.20
C ASP A 46 -16.75 10.26 -12.26
N ILE A 47 -15.84 9.36 -11.88
CA ILE A 47 -14.42 9.63 -11.88
C ILE A 47 -13.69 8.54 -12.65
N PHE A 48 -12.93 8.94 -13.65
CA PHE A 48 -11.96 8.08 -14.31
C PHE A 48 -10.56 8.46 -13.82
N SER A 49 -9.77 7.49 -13.39
CA SER A 49 -8.42 7.76 -12.91
C SER A 49 -7.41 6.76 -13.42
N VAL A 50 -6.18 7.24 -13.52
CA VAL A 50 -5.00 6.47 -13.88
C VAL A 50 -3.90 6.69 -12.86
N GLY A 51 -3.01 5.73 -12.73
CA GLY A 51 -1.87 5.87 -11.85
C GLY A 51 -0.74 4.93 -12.22
N VAL A 52 0.39 5.18 -11.59
CA VAL A 52 1.59 4.33 -11.67
C VAL A 52 2.09 4.06 -10.26
N MET A 53 2.68 2.89 -10.05
CA MET A 53 3.24 2.50 -8.77
C MET A 53 4.54 1.71 -9.00
N GLY A 54 5.54 2.01 -8.18
CA GLY A 54 6.76 1.23 -8.03
C GLY A 54 6.81 0.58 -6.66
N LEU A 55 7.27 -0.66 -6.58
CA LEU A 55 7.57 -1.38 -5.35
C LEU A 55 8.98 -1.95 -5.45
N TYR A 56 9.74 -1.76 -4.39
CA TYR A 56 11.02 -2.40 -4.16
C TYR A 56 10.96 -3.19 -2.87
N ASP A 57 11.35 -4.44 -2.91
CA ASP A 57 11.45 -5.33 -1.76
C ASP A 57 12.81 -6.02 -1.73
N GLN A 58 13.41 -6.08 -0.55
CA GLN A 58 14.70 -6.70 -0.31
C GLN A 58 14.65 -7.58 0.93
N SER A 59 15.26 -8.75 0.84
CA SER A 59 15.43 -9.68 1.95
C SER A 59 16.77 -10.41 1.87
N LEU A 60 17.06 -11.29 2.82
CA LEU A 60 18.29 -12.07 2.87
C LEU A 60 19.55 -11.19 2.76
N SER A 61 19.64 -10.14 3.59
CA SER A 61 20.76 -9.18 3.60
C SER A 61 21.05 -8.55 2.22
N GLY A 62 20.05 -8.52 1.34
CA GLY A 62 20.19 -8.00 -0.04
C GLY A 62 20.40 -9.07 -1.10
N GLY A 63 20.56 -10.34 -0.72
CA GLY A 63 20.71 -11.44 -1.67
C GLY A 63 19.45 -11.73 -2.48
N PHE A 64 18.25 -11.39 -1.96
CA PHE A 64 17.00 -11.45 -2.72
C PHE A 64 16.41 -10.06 -2.89
N LYS A 65 16.04 -9.70 -4.11
CA LYS A 65 15.42 -8.41 -4.47
C LYS A 65 14.23 -8.61 -5.38
N SER A 66 13.16 -7.85 -5.15
CA SER A 66 12.00 -7.75 -6.05
C SER A 66 11.76 -6.30 -6.42
N VAL A 67 11.52 -6.05 -7.69
CA VAL A 67 11.15 -4.73 -8.22
C VAL A 67 9.90 -4.91 -9.06
N ASP A 68 8.84 -4.19 -8.71
CA ASP A 68 7.58 -4.23 -9.42
C ASP A 68 7.23 -2.82 -9.88
N VAL A 69 6.91 -2.64 -11.15
CA VAL A 69 6.40 -1.39 -11.72
C VAL A 69 5.07 -1.67 -12.37
N SER A 70 4.05 -0.92 -12.01
CA SER A 70 2.68 -1.15 -12.48
C SER A 70 1.98 0.14 -12.87
N ALA A 71 1.06 0.03 -13.82
CA ALA A 71 0.08 1.04 -14.15
C ALA A 71 -1.30 0.57 -13.73
N ASN A 72 -2.12 1.48 -13.27
CA ASN A 72 -3.50 1.21 -12.87
C ASN A 72 -4.48 2.14 -13.57
N VAL A 73 -5.69 1.66 -13.75
CA VAL A 73 -6.83 2.39 -14.27
C VAL A 73 -8.03 2.05 -13.40
N SER A 74 -8.85 3.05 -13.10
CA SER A 74 -10.09 2.81 -12.39
C SER A 74 -11.21 3.73 -12.89
N TYR A 75 -12.41 3.21 -12.82
CA TYR A 75 -13.65 3.94 -13.09
C TYR A 75 -14.51 3.87 -11.83
N ASN A 76 -14.89 5.03 -11.32
CA ASN A 76 -15.75 5.20 -10.17
C ASN A 76 -17.04 5.82 -10.64
N ARG A 77 -18.13 5.07 -10.54
CA ARG A 77 -19.48 5.50 -10.91
C ARG A 77 -20.23 5.96 -9.68
N SER A 78 -20.80 7.14 -9.76
CA SER A 78 -21.80 7.59 -8.80
C SER A 78 -23.13 6.85 -9.03
N LEU A 79 -23.70 6.30 -7.95
CA LEU A 79 -24.94 5.53 -7.99
C LEU A 79 -26.18 6.41 -7.70
N ASN A 80 -25.95 7.64 -7.25
CA ASN A 80 -27.00 8.62 -6.96
C ASN A 80 -26.60 10.01 -7.47
N GLU A 81 -27.59 10.89 -7.59
CA GLU A 81 -27.40 12.25 -8.12
C GLU A 81 -26.56 13.14 -7.18
N ASP A 82 -26.54 12.83 -5.89
CA ASP A 82 -25.77 13.59 -4.88
C ASP A 82 -24.28 13.21 -4.84
N GLY A 83 -23.85 12.21 -5.61
CA GLY A 83 -22.45 11.76 -5.61
C GLY A 83 -22.00 11.02 -4.35
N GLN A 84 -22.89 10.74 -3.41
CA GLN A 84 -22.54 10.16 -2.12
C GLN A 84 -22.25 8.66 -2.19
N ASN A 85 -23.01 7.93 -3.00
CA ASN A 85 -22.85 6.48 -3.17
C ASN A 85 -22.06 6.20 -4.43
N ASN A 86 -20.93 5.52 -4.27
CA ASN A 86 -19.98 5.31 -5.33
C ASN A 86 -19.60 3.83 -5.45
N PHE A 87 -19.52 3.35 -6.68
CA PHE A 87 -19.02 2.02 -6.97
C PHE A 87 -17.87 2.12 -7.97
N ALA A 88 -16.72 1.59 -7.59
CA ALA A 88 -15.52 1.62 -8.41
C ALA A 88 -15.07 0.22 -8.83
N ILE A 89 -14.59 0.12 -10.06
CA ILE A 89 -13.86 -1.02 -10.58
C ILE A 89 -12.45 -0.55 -10.98
N GLY A 90 -11.44 -1.34 -10.67
CA GLY A 90 -10.05 -1.02 -11.00
C GLY A 90 -9.28 -2.22 -11.52
N PHE A 91 -8.37 -1.94 -12.44
CA PHE A 91 -7.42 -2.90 -13.00
C PHE A 91 -6.01 -2.36 -12.87
N GLN A 92 -5.07 -3.25 -12.62
CA GLN A 92 -3.65 -2.95 -12.57
C GLN A 92 -2.89 -4.00 -13.37
N ALA A 93 -1.96 -3.55 -14.19
CA ALA A 93 -1.03 -4.40 -14.90
C ALA A 93 0.40 -3.93 -14.61
N GLY A 94 1.27 -4.85 -14.28
CA GLY A 94 2.63 -4.56 -13.89
C GLY A 94 3.64 -5.54 -14.44
N TYR A 95 4.88 -5.11 -14.42
CA TYR A 95 6.05 -5.92 -14.69
C TYR A 95 6.82 -6.10 -13.39
N ALA A 96 6.94 -7.35 -12.96
CA ALA A 96 7.66 -7.75 -11.77
C ALA A 96 8.97 -8.44 -12.14
N SER A 97 10.05 -8.09 -11.45
CA SER A 97 11.36 -8.69 -11.62
C SER A 97 11.91 -9.11 -10.25
N ARG A 98 12.18 -10.39 -10.09
CA ARG A 98 12.82 -10.97 -8.91
C ARG A 98 14.24 -11.38 -9.25
N ALA A 99 15.16 -11.10 -8.36
CA ALA A 99 16.56 -11.47 -8.50
C ALA A 99 17.06 -12.10 -7.21
N ILE A 100 17.86 -13.15 -7.33
CA ILE A 100 18.61 -13.74 -6.24
C ILE A 100 20.08 -13.75 -6.64
N ASN A 101 20.92 -13.23 -5.74
CA ASN A 101 22.36 -13.29 -5.88
C ASN A 101 22.93 -14.26 -4.85
N TYR A 102 23.32 -15.42 -5.27
CA TYR A 102 23.84 -16.47 -4.38
C TYR A 102 25.19 -16.09 -3.77
N SER A 103 25.95 -15.18 -4.35
CA SER A 103 27.21 -14.70 -3.81
C SER A 103 27.03 -13.82 -2.55
N ASP A 104 25.82 -13.28 -2.37
CA ASP A 104 25.50 -12.44 -1.21
C ASP A 104 24.85 -13.26 -0.07
N LEU A 105 24.82 -14.60 -0.20
CA LEU A 105 24.23 -15.52 0.77
C LEU A 105 25.29 -16.29 1.51
N ASP A 106 25.03 -16.57 2.79
CA ASP A 106 25.84 -17.47 3.60
C ASP A 106 25.27 -18.90 3.53
N PHE A 107 26.15 -19.87 3.34
CA PHE A 107 25.79 -21.28 3.25
C PHE A 107 26.33 -22.07 4.45
N ALA A 108 25.64 -23.16 4.81
CA ALA A 108 26.01 -23.99 5.94
C ALA A 108 27.47 -24.49 5.89
N THR A 109 28.01 -24.71 4.69
CA THR A 109 29.41 -25.10 4.45
C THR A 109 30.43 -24.03 4.82
N GLN A 110 30.00 -22.79 4.93
CA GLN A 110 30.82 -21.64 5.31
C GLN A 110 30.76 -21.35 6.82
N PHE A 111 30.00 -22.14 7.60
CA PHE A 111 29.93 -21.98 9.04
C PHE A 111 31.08 -22.69 9.75
N ASN A 112 31.94 -21.94 10.41
CA ASN A 112 33.16 -22.44 11.09
C ASN A 112 32.99 -22.83 12.59
N GLY A 113 31.73 -22.83 13.07
CA GLY A 113 31.38 -23.09 14.46
C GLY A 113 31.24 -21.85 15.35
N SER A 114 31.75 -20.69 14.91
CA SER A 114 31.61 -19.39 15.59
C SER A 114 30.85 -18.36 14.74
N GLY A 115 30.84 -18.54 13.42
CA GLY A 115 30.19 -17.64 12.48
C GLY A 115 30.35 -18.11 11.05
N PHE A 116 29.77 -17.36 10.11
CA PHE A 116 29.98 -17.57 8.69
C PHE A 116 31.30 -16.91 8.25
N ASP A 117 32.13 -17.68 7.56
CA ASP A 117 33.40 -17.22 6.97
C ASP A 117 33.29 -17.30 5.45
N THR A 118 33.15 -16.16 4.81
CA THR A 118 33.01 -16.03 3.35
C THR A 118 34.24 -16.45 2.57
N ASN A 119 35.40 -16.65 3.24
CA ASN A 119 36.61 -17.20 2.60
C ASN A 119 36.52 -18.71 2.42
N LEU A 120 35.61 -19.39 3.14
CA LEU A 120 35.35 -20.82 2.94
C LEU A 120 34.51 -21.00 1.68
N PRO A 121 34.79 -22.06 0.87
CA PRO A 121 34.03 -22.31 -0.32
C PRO A 121 32.59 -22.69 0.00
N SER A 122 31.63 -22.07 -0.65
CA SER A 122 30.20 -22.39 -0.50
C SER A 122 29.85 -23.74 -1.15
N TYR A 123 30.63 -24.18 -2.12
CA TYR A 123 30.36 -25.30 -3.03
C TYR A 123 29.10 -25.14 -3.86
N GLU A 124 28.47 -23.96 -3.85
CA GLU A 124 27.33 -23.66 -4.69
C GLU A 124 27.81 -23.12 -6.04
N THR A 125 27.25 -23.66 -7.10
CA THR A 125 27.60 -23.29 -8.50
C THR A 125 26.67 -22.27 -9.09
N PHE A 126 25.65 -21.84 -8.32
CA PHE A 126 24.68 -20.86 -8.79
C PHE A 126 25.25 -19.45 -8.71
N GLY A 127 25.18 -18.74 -9.83
CA GLY A 127 25.43 -17.30 -9.87
C GLY A 127 24.16 -16.49 -9.56
N SER A 128 24.12 -15.23 -9.99
CA SER A 128 22.90 -14.45 -9.87
C SER A 128 21.84 -14.94 -10.87
N MET A 129 20.62 -15.10 -10.41
CA MET A 129 19.48 -15.49 -11.21
C MET A 129 18.41 -14.41 -11.19
N ARG A 130 17.73 -14.23 -12.32
CA ARG A 130 16.62 -13.28 -12.45
C ARG A 130 15.41 -13.96 -13.09
N ARG A 131 14.26 -13.64 -12.55
CA ARG A 131 12.96 -14.02 -13.11
C ARG A 131 12.05 -12.81 -13.20
N SER A 132 11.50 -12.58 -14.41
CA SER A 132 10.51 -11.52 -14.62
C SER A 132 9.20 -12.12 -15.13
N TYR A 133 8.11 -11.44 -14.80
CA TYR A 133 6.76 -11.85 -15.21
C TYR A 133 5.83 -10.63 -15.26
N LEU A 134 4.73 -10.78 -15.99
CA LEU A 134 3.62 -9.83 -15.97
C LEU A 134 2.68 -10.21 -14.83
N ASP A 135 2.22 -9.21 -14.11
CA ASP A 135 1.27 -9.33 -13.02
C ASP A 135 0.01 -8.54 -13.31
N ILE A 136 -1.14 -9.17 -13.14
CA ILE A 136 -2.44 -8.57 -13.40
C ILE A 136 -3.27 -8.65 -12.12
N ASN A 137 -3.88 -7.53 -11.75
CA ASN A 137 -4.68 -7.39 -10.56
C ASN A 137 -5.98 -6.67 -10.89
N ALA A 138 -7.03 -7.01 -10.16
CA ALA A 138 -8.34 -6.35 -10.30
C ALA A 138 -8.98 -6.14 -8.93
N GLY A 139 -9.90 -5.20 -8.85
CA GLY A 139 -10.60 -4.95 -7.60
C GLY A 139 -11.86 -4.12 -7.80
N LEU A 140 -12.70 -4.17 -6.77
CA LEU A 140 -13.96 -3.48 -6.63
C LEU A 140 -13.96 -2.67 -5.33
N LEU A 141 -14.63 -1.54 -5.32
CA LEU A 141 -14.84 -0.73 -4.12
C LEU A 141 -16.25 -0.15 -4.16
N TYR A 142 -16.94 -0.23 -3.04
CA TYR A 142 -18.13 0.56 -2.76
C TYR A 142 -17.79 1.57 -1.67
N ALA A 143 -18.25 2.80 -1.83
CA ALA A 143 -18.05 3.86 -0.87
C ALA A 143 -19.30 4.72 -0.72
N TYR A 144 -19.60 5.08 0.51
CA TYR A 144 -20.55 6.11 0.89
C TYR A 144 -19.80 7.27 1.52
N LYS A 145 -19.99 8.48 0.99
CA LYS A 145 -19.26 9.67 1.44
C LYS A 145 -20.18 10.87 1.54
N THR A 146 -20.15 11.50 2.71
CA THR A 146 -20.72 12.82 2.99
C THR A 146 -19.63 13.71 3.58
N ASP A 147 -19.95 14.94 3.93
CA ASP A 147 -19.00 15.85 4.59
C ASP A 147 -18.48 15.28 5.92
N ASN A 148 -19.37 14.64 6.70
CA ASN A 148 -19.07 14.18 8.05
C ASN A 148 -18.80 12.68 8.16
N THR A 149 -19.12 11.91 7.14
CA THR A 149 -19.03 10.44 7.18
C THR A 149 -18.49 9.90 5.88
N GLU A 150 -17.52 9.03 6.01
CA GLU A 150 -17.03 8.22 4.89
C GLU A 150 -16.95 6.78 5.33
N VAL A 151 -17.54 5.87 4.55
CA VAL A 151 -17.48 4.42 4.79
C VAL A 151 -17.20 3.75 3.45
N TYR A 152 -16.28 2.82 3.43
CA TYR A 152 -16.00 2.06 2.23
C TYR A 152 -15.73 0.58 2.52
N VAL A 153 -16.02 -0.26 1.55
CA VAL A 153 -15.65 -1.66 1.51
C VAL A 153 -15.12 -2.00 0.13
N GLY A 154 -14.01 -2.74 0.08
CA GLY A 154 -13.39 -3.14 -1.17
C GLY A 154 -12.93 -4.58 -1.14
N ALA A 155 -12.88 -5.17 -2.33
CA ALA A 155 -12.30 -6.49 -2.55
C ALA A 155 -11.35 -6.45 -3.74
N SER A 156 -10.26 -7.18 -3.67
CA SER A 156 -9.28 -7.26 -4.76
C SER A 156 -8.66 -8.64 -4.87
N MET A 157 -8.31 -8.99 -6.10
CA MET A 157 -7.57 -10.19 -6.46
C MET A 157 -6.27 -9.77 -7.12
N PHE A 158 -5.17 -10.21 -6.54
CA PHE A 158 -3.83 -10.02 -7.07
C PHE A 158 -3.31 -11.31 -7.70
N HIS A 159 -2.36 -11.17 -8.61
CA HIS A 159 -1.71 -12.26 -9.31
C HIS A 159 -2.70 -13.14 -10.09
N ILE A 160 -3.64 -12.49 -10.80
CA ILE A 160 -4.59 -13.14 -11.70
C ILE A 160 -3.79 -13.86 -12.79
N GLY A 161 -4.07 -15.14 -13.01
CA GLY A 161 -3.31 -15.95 -13.97
C GLY A 161 -2.11 -16.69 -13.38
N ASN A 162 -1.81 -16.48 -12.08
CA ASN A 162 -0.78 -17.23 -11.36
C ASN A 162 0.56 -17.30 -12.13
N PRO A 163 1.26 -16.16 -12.30
CA PRO A 163 2.48 -16.11 -13.11
C PRO A 163 3.55 -17.08 -12.59
N ASN A 164 4.35 -17.62 -13.51
CA ASN A 164 5.45 -18.49 -13.14
C ASN A 164 6.63 -17.67 -12.59
N ILE A 165 7.03 -17.98 -11.36
CA ILE A 165 8.08 -17.28 -10.62
C ILE A 165 9.37 -18.08 -10.45
N SER A 166 9.46 -19.28 -11.06
CA SER A 166 10.61 -20.17 -10.94
C SER A 166 11.85 -19.58 -11.60
N PHE A 167 12.95 -19.49 -10.87
CA PHE A 167 14.27 -19.16 -11.40
C PHE A 167 14.81 -20.27 -12.34
N LEU A 168 14.44 -21.51 -12.09
CA LEU A 168 14.86 -22.68 -12.87
C LEU A 168 13.91 -23.04 -14.02
N LYS A 169 12.96 -22.14 -14.35
CA LYS A 169 11.94 -22.33 -15.41
C LYS A 169 10.99 -23.53 -15.17
N ASP A 170 10.91 -24.05 -13.96
CA ASP A 170 9.95 -25.10 -13.61
C ASP A 170 8.53 -24.54 -13.62
N GLN A 171 7.63 -25.14 -14.40
CA GLN A 171 6.25 -24.68 -14.60
C GLN A 171 5.35 -24.90 -13.37
N ARG A 172 5.79 -25.69 -12.40
CA ARG A 172 5.03 -25.97 -11.16
C ARG A 172 5.06 -24.80 -10.17
N TYR A 173 6.10 -23.95 -10.21
CA TYR A 173 6.27 -22.84 -9.27
C TYR A 173 5.57 -21.59 -9.78
N ARG A 174 4.30 -21.49 -9.42
CA ARG A 174 3.44 -20.34 -9.76
C ARG A 174 3.15 -19.51 -8.52
N LEU A 175 3.05 -18.20 -8.71
CA LEU A 175 2.63 -17.27 -7.66
C LEU A 175 1.13 -17.42 -7.45
N PRO A 176 0.67 -17.91 -6.28
CA PRO A 176 -0.76 -18.08 -6.03
C PRO A 176 -1.48 -16.72 -5.98
N SER A 177 -2.72 -16.70 -6.43
CA SER A 177 -3.56 -15.52 -6.31
C SER A 177 -3.73 -15.12 -4.85
N ARG A 178 -3.70 -13.82 -4.58
CA ARG A 178 -3.98 -13.23 -3.27
C ARG A 178 -5.33 -12.52 -3.32
N TYR A 179 -6.18 -12.86 -2.38
CA TYR A 179 -7.47 -12.23 -2.17
C TYR A 179 -7.39 -11.28 -0.99
N THR A 180 -7.92 -10.08 -1.17
CA THR A 180 -7.92 -9.06 -0.12
C THR A 180 -9.30 -8.45 -0.02
N VAL A 181 -9.83 -8.35 1.20
CA VAL A 181 -11.03 -7.58 1.53
C VAL A 181 -10.62 -6.54 2.55
N HIS A 182 -11.05 -5.31 2.33
CA HIS A 182 -10.77 -4.22 3.27
C HIS A 182 -11.99 -3.34 3.44
N ALA A 183 -12.12 -2.77 4.62
CA ALA A 183 -13.16 -1.80 4.93
C ALA A 183 -12.57 -0.70 5.80
N GLY A 184 -13.15 0.49 5.69
CA GLY A 184 -12.76 1.60 6.54
C GLY A 184 -13.86 2.63 6.66
N SER A 185 -13.73 3.46 7.68
CA SER A 185 -14.63 4.58 7.91
C SER A 185 -13.89 5.76 8.50
N ARG A 186 -14.37 6.96 8.19
CA ARG A 186 -14.01 8.22 8.80
C ARG A 186 -15.29 8.91 9.26
N PHE A 187 -15.32 9.34 10.50
CA PHE A 187 -16.40 10.14 11.07
C PHE A 187 -15.83 11.45 11.61
N VAL A 188 -16.46 12.57 11.26
CA VAL A 188 -16.18 13.85 11.93
C VAL A 188 -16.90 13.83 13.26
N VAL A 189 -16.18 14.12 14.36
CA VAL A 189 -16.67 14.03 15.74
C VAL A 189 -16.53 15.39 16.44
N GLY A 190 -17.63 15.84 16.96
CA GLY A 190 -17.70 17.16 17.64
C GLY A 190 -17.61 18.32 16.67
N ASP A 191 -17.70 19.53 17.23
CA ASP A 191 -17.79 20.78 16.45
C ASP A 191 -16.41 21.27 15.97
N ASN A 192 -15.33 20.70 16.49
CA ASN A 192 -13.95 21.12 16.15
C ASN A 192 -13.38 20.39 14.93
N GLY A 193 -14.17 19.59 14.23
CA GLY A 193 -13.70 18.83 13.07
C GLY A 193 -12.70 17.71 13.38
N ASN A 194 -12.72 17.18 14.62
CA ASN A 194 -11.95 15.97 14.96
C ASN A 194 -12.44 14.78 14.15
N GLU A 195 -11.58 13.80 13.92
CA GLU A 195 -11.87 12.68 13.07
C GLU A 195 -11.65 11.35 13.81
N LEU A 196 -12.57 10.41 13.64
CA LEU A 196 -12.44 9.03 14.11
C LEU A 196 -12.32 8.11 12.90
N PHE A 197 -11.27 7.29 12.86
CA PHE A 197 -11.02 6.31 11.82
C PHE A 197 -11.14 4.91 12.39
N LEU A 198 -11.85 4.05 11.64
CA LEU A 198 -11.85 2.60 11.85
C LEU A 198 -11.40 1.93 10.57
N GLY A 199 -10.62 0.87 10.67
CA GLY A 199 -10.14 0.14 9.50
C GLY A 199 -10.00 -1.34 9.75
N GLY A 200 -10.22 -2.13 8.71
CA GLY A 200 -10.04 -3.57 8.73
C GLY A 200 -9.54 -4.10 7.39
N LEU A 201 -8.70 -5.12 7.47
CA LEU A 201 -8.12 -5.80 6.32
C LEU A 201 -8.11 -7.30 6.57
N TYR A 202 -8.53 -8.06 5.58
CA TYR A 202 -8.39 -9.51 5.50
C TYR A 202 -7.66 -9.87 4.22
N MET A 203 -6.58 -10.64 4.32
CA MET A 203 -5.85 -11.17 3.18
C MET A 203 -5.74 -12.69 3.27
N TYR A 204 -5.79 -13.35 2.12
CA TYR A 204 -5.59 -14.78 1.97
C TYR A 204 -4.71 -15.06 0.75
N GLN A 205 -3.64 -15.84 0.94
CA GLN A 205 -2.78 -16.31 -0.13
C GLN A 205 -2.15 -17.65 0.24
N ALA A 206 -2.24 -18.65 -0.64
CA ALA A 206 -1.57 -19.94 -0.48
C ALA A 206 -1.79 -20.63 0.89
N GLY A 207 -2.99 -20.54 1.45
CA GLY A 207 -3.31 -21.11 2.77
C GLY A 207 -2.99 -20.19 3.97
N ALA A 208 -2.20 -19.13 3.76
CA ALA A 208 -1.94 -18.14 4.81
C ALA A 208 -3.01 -17.06 4.84
N THR A 209 -3.34 -16.59 6.05
CA THR A 209 -4.28 -15.49 6.27
C THR A 209 -3.64 -14.39 7.10
N GLU A 210 -3.93 -13.14 6.75
CA GLU A 210 -3.65 -11.98 7.59
C GLU A 210 -4.96 -11.26 7.90
N LYS A 211 -5.14 -10.88 9.17
CA LYS A 211 -6.30 -10.13 9.64
C LYS A 211 -5.79 -8.95 10.46
N ASN A 212 -6.13 -7.76 10.02
CA ASN A 212 -5.68 -6.52 10.64
C ASN A 212 -6.87 -5.59 10.81
N PHE A 213 -7.01 -4.99 11.99
CA PHE A 213 -8.02 -3.96 12.24
C PHE A 213 -7.47 -2.93 13.21
N GLY A 214 -8.01 -1.73 13.15
CA GLY A 214 -7.51 -0.65 13.96
C GLY A 214 -8.43 0.53 14.06
N ILE A 215 -8.01 1.44 14.94
CA ILE A 215 -8.68 2.68 15.25
C ILE A 215 -7.63 3.79 15.33
N ALA A 216 -7.97 4.97 14.82
CA ALA A 216 -7.18 6.17 15.00
C ALA A 216 -8.10 7.37 15.25
N TYR A 217 -7.63 8.28 16.08
CA TYR A 217 -8.28 9.55 16.36
C TYR A 217 -7.42 10.70 15.81
N GLY A 218 -8.04 11.59 15.06
CA GLY A 218 -7.45 12.81 14.52
C GLY A 218 -7.93 14.03 15.33
N LEU A 219 -7.00 14.67 16.00
CA LEU A 219 -7.26 15.94 16.68
C LEU A 219 -6.98 17.09 15.70
N SER A 220 -8.02 17.82 15.32
CA SER A 220 -7.88 19.05 14.54
C SER A 220 -7.30 20.14 15.42
N VAL A 221 -6.06 20.54 15.14
CA VAL A 221 -5.35 21.58 15.89
C VAL A 221 -5.47 22.97 15.24
N SER A 222 -5.80 22.98 13.94
CA SER A 222 -6.18 24.15 13.16
C SER A 222 -6.94 23.71 11.91
N ASP A 223 -7.47 24.66 11.12
CA ASP A 223 -8.15 24.35 9.84
C ASP A 223 -7.24 23.60 8.84
N GLU A 224 -5.93 23.77 8.96
CA GLU A 224 -4.94 23.19 8.07
C GLU A 224 -4.25 21.95 8.65
N ALA A 225 -4.28 21.76 9.98
CA ALA A 225 -3.45 20.77 10.66
C ALA A 225 -4.27 19.82 11.53
N THR A 226 -4.05 18.51 11.36
CA THR A 226 -4.64 17.45 12.18
C THR A 226 -3.54 16.49 12.65
N VAL A 227 -3.49 16.21 13.94
CA VAL A 227 -2.57 15.23 14.55
C VAL A 227 -3.32 13.94 14.79
N TYR A 228 -2.75 12.81 14.39
CA TYR A 228 -3.36 11.50 14.52
C TYR A 228 -2.63 10.67 15.57
N ALA A 229 -3.40 9.93 16.36
CA ALA A 229 -2.93 8.87 17.23
C ALA A 229 -3.85 7.66 17.11
N GLY A 230 -3.29 6.47 17.05
CA GLY A 230 -4.07 5.26 16.88
C GLY A 230 -3.30 3.98 17.13
N SER A 231 -3.96 2.87 16.90
CA SER A 231 -3.32 1.56 16.96
C SER A 231 -4.04 0.58 16.05
N TRP A 232 -3.27 -0.28 15.40
CA TRP A 232 -3.77 -1.44 14.68
C TRP A 232 -3.39 -2.72 15.42
N TYR A 233 -4.21 -3.72 15.29
CA TYR A 233 -3.95 -5.06 15.80
C TYR A 233 -3.94 -6.07 14.66
N ARG A 234 -2.80 -6.68 14.43
CA ARG A 234 -2.63 -7.81 13.53
C ARG A 234 -2.82 -9.08 14.33
N ILE A 235 -3.94 -9.76 14.08
CA ILE A 235 -4.35 -10.92 14.89
C ILE A 235 -3.28 -12.00 14.87
N GLY A 236 -2.84 -12.38 16.07
CA GLY A 236 -1.83 -13.43 16.25
C GLY A 236 -0.40 -13.02 15.94
N ASP A 237 -0.13 -11.73 15.71
CA ASP A 237 1.22 -11.25 15.35
C ASP A 237 1.66 -10.03 16.16
N ALA A 238 1.04 -8.87 15.97
CA ALA A 238 1.54 -7.63 16.54
C ALA A 238 0.45 -6.59 16.87
N ILE A 239 0.78 -5.69 17.80
CA ILE A 239 0.09 -4.41 18.00
C ILE A 239 0.94 -3.33 17.35
N LEU A 240 0.31 -2.44 16.59
CA LEU A 240 0.96 -1.41 15.79
C LEU A 240 0.49 -0.01 16.25
N PRO A 241 1.09 0.58 17.29
CA PRO A 241 0.86 2.00 17.60
C PRO A 241 1.22 2.86 16.39
N TYR A 242 0.43 3.88 16.17
CA TYR A 242 0.51 4.80 15.04
C TYR A 242 0.41 6.25 15.52
N VAL A 243 1.22 7.10 14.95
CA VAL A 243 1.12 8.55 15.05
C VAL A 243 1.24 9.17 13.66
N GLY A 244 0.56 10.29 13.44
CA GLY A 244 0.59 10.97 12.14
C GLY A 244 0.29 12.46 12.25
N LEU A 245 0.60 13.16 11.18
CA LEU A 245 0.32 14.58 11.00
C LEU A 245 -0.20 14.79 9.59
N ARG A 246 -1.30 15.52 9.46
CA ARG A 246 -1.77 16.09 8.19
C ARG A 246 -1.63 17.61 8.25
N TYR A 247 -1.05 18.19 7.20
CA TYR A 247 -0.92 19.63 7.03
C TYR A 247 -1.08 20.00 5.55
N ASN A 248 -2.09 20.81 5.23
CA ASN A 248 -2.32 21.30 3.85
C ASN A 248 -2.27 20.22 2.76
N GLY A 249 -2.96 19.09 2.97
CA GLY A 249 -2.98 17.97 2.02
C GLY A 249 -1.74 17.05 2.08
N PHE A 250 -0.68 17.43 2.79
CA PHE A 250 0.46 16.59 3.09
C PHE A 250 0.20 15.81 4.37
N GLN A 251 0.36 14.48 4.33
CA GLN A 251 0.19 13.61 5.48
C GLN A 251 1.41 12.71 5.64
N VAL A 252 1.94 12.65 6.84
CA VAL A 252 2.97 11.68 7.24
C VAL A 252 2.44 10.84 8.38
N GLY A 253 2.87 9.58 8.41
CA GLY A 253 2.53 8.65 9.46
C GLY A 253 3.71 7.76 9.81
N PHE A 254 3.79 7.41 11.08
CA PHE A 254 4.78 6.48 11.61
C PHE A 254 4.07 5.40 12.42
N SER A 255 4.43 4.15 12.19
CA SER A 255 4.00 3.02 13.02
C SER A 255 5.16 2.12 13.40
N TYR A 256 4.97 1.41 14.52
CA TYR A 256 5.95 0.47 15.02
C TYR A 256 5.26 -0.84 15.43
N ASP A 257 5.75 -1.99 14.92
CA ASP A 257 5.18 -3.30 15.24
C ASP A 257 5.73 -3.78 16.59
N VAL A 258 4.86 -3.84 17.59
CA VAL A 258 5.14 -4.51 18.88
C VAL A 258 4.72 -5.96 18.74
N ILE A 259 5.69 -6.84 18.47
CA ILE A 259 5.44 -8.27 18.23
C ILE A 259 4.93 -8.93 19.50
N ASN A 260 3.85 -9.70 19.39
CA ASN A 260 3.19 -10.43 20.50
C ASN A 260 3.23 -11.96 20.33
N THR A 261 4.20 -12.48 19.59
CA THR A 261 4.38 -13.91 19.33
C THR A 261 5.68 -14.44 19.93
N ALA A 262 5.91 -15.75 19.85
CA ALA A 262 7.15 -16.40 20.26
C ALA A 262 8.41 -15.80 19.59
N LEU A 263 8.27 -15.17 18.42
CA LEU A 263 9.33 -14.44 17.71
C LEU A 263 9.87 -13.23 18.51
N LYS A 264 9.11 -12.73 19.49
CA LYS A 264 9.55 -11.64 20.39
C LYS A 264 10.85 -11.95 21.10
N ASN A 265 11.08 -13.23 21.39
CA ASN A 265 12.22 -13.71 22.18
C ASN A 265 13.26 -14.45 21.32
N TYR A 266 13.11 -14.43 19.99
CA TYR A 266 14.06 -15.10 19.11
C TYR A 266 15.30 -14.21 18.93
N GLY A 267 16.41 -14.67 19.49
CA GLY A 267 17.69 -13.94 19.51
C GLY A 267 17.85 -13.02 20.73
N THR A 268 19.03 -12.41 20.83
CA THR A 268 19.42 -11.52 21.95
C THR A 268 18.84 -10.11 21.85
N LYS A 269 18.15 -9.77 20.75
CA LYS A 269 17.59 -8.44 20.49
C LYS A 269 16.09 -8.53 20.20
N LYS A 270 15.34 -7.53 20.64
CA LYS A 270 13.91 -7.40 20.32
C LYS A 270 13.75 -7.17 18.82
N ASN A 271 13.13 -8.13 18.13
CA ASN A 271 12.76 -7.98 16.75
C ASN A 271 11.52 -7.09 16.66
N GLY A 272 11.64 -5.96 15.98
CA GLY A 272 10.56 -5.02 15.70
C GLY A 272 10.52 -4.71 14.22
N SER A 273 9.48 -3.98 13.83
CA SER A 273 9.34 -3.44 12.49
C SER A 273 8.87 -2.00 12.62
N PHE A 274 9.28 -1.14 11.73
CA PHE A 274 8.73 0.20 11.65
C PHE A 274 8.31 0.52 10.23
N GLU A 275 7.35 1.43 10.12
CA GLU A 275 6.83 1.88 8.86
C GLU A 275 6.66 3.39 8.87
N LEU A 276 7.12 4.03 7.81
CA LEU A 276 6.94 5.44 7.53
C LEU A 276 6.07 5.57 6.27
N SER A 277 4.97 6.31 6.37
CA SER A 277 4.06 6.57 5.27
C SER A 277 3.97 8.07 4.98
N MET A 278 3.80 8.40 3.71
CA MET A 278 3.64 9.77 3.23
C MET A 278 2.58 9.79 2.14
N ASN A 279 1.66 10.76 2.23
CA ASN A 279 0.71 11.08 1.18
C ASN A 279 0.71 12.58 0.93
N LEU A 280 0.63 12.98 -0.32
CA LEU A 280 0.40 14.34 -0.74
C LEU A 280 -0.82 14.37 -1.67
N LEU A 281 -1.85 15.08 -1.24
CA LEU A 281 -3.07 15.31 -1.98
C LEU A 281 -3.05 16.73 -2.54
N VAL A 282 -3.24 16.86 -3.83
CA VAL A 282 -3.23 18.15 -4.52
C VAL A 282 -4.55 18.34 -5.26
N THR A 283 -5.22 19.47 -5.01
CA THR A 283 -6.42 19.89 -5.73
C THR A 283 -6.05 20.99 -6.72
N ARG A 284 -6.49 20.85 -7.97
CA ARG A 284 -6.32 21.92 -8.98
C ARG A 284 -7.19 23.10 -8.63
N PRO A 285 -6.70 24.33 -8.72
CA PRO A 285 -7.57 25.49 -8.69
C PRO A 285 -8.55 25.39 -9.87
N ARG A 286 -9.84 25.26 -9.59
CA ARG A 286 -10.86 25.32 -10.62
C ARG A 286 -10.96 26.77 -11.08
N ASN A 287 -10.49 27.08 -12.30
CA ASN A 287 -10.83 28.32 -12.96
C ASN A 287 -12.35 28.30 -13.22
N VAL A 288 -13.11 28.98 -12.39
CA VAL A 288 -14.50 29.32 -12.67
C VAL A 288 -14.44 30.34 -13.80
N TYR A 289 -14.44 29.86 -15.04
CA TYR A 289 -14.80 30.72 -16.16
C TYR A 289 -16.28 31.03 -16.00
N THR A 290 -16.61 32.12 -15.32
CA THR A 290 -17.90 32.75 -15.47
C THR A 290 -18.01 33.12 -16.95
N ASN A 291 -18.81 32.37 -17.70
CA ASN A 291 -19.27 32.79 -19.02
C ASN A 291 -20.07 34.05 -18.82
N TYR A 292 -19.42 35.20 -18.82
CA TYR A 292 -20.07 36.48 -19.08
C TYR A 292 -20.61 36.39 -20.53
N LYS A 293 -21.84 35.94 -20.65
CA LYS A 293 -22.62 36.26 -21.85
C LYS A 293 -22.76 37.76 -21.83
N GLY A 294 -21.88 38.42 -22.56
CA GLY A 294 -22.01 39.84 -22.83
C GLY A 294 -23.40 40.13 -23.35
N GLY A 295 -24.21 40.82 -22.57
CA GLY A 295 -25.46 41.35 -23.03
C GLY A 295 -25.17 42.25 -24.23
N ARG A 296 -25.80 41.95 -25.38
CA ARG A 296 -25.88 42.90 -26.48
C ARG A 296 -26.57 44.16 -25.93
N ILE A 297 -25.84 45.23 -25.86
CA ILE A 297 -26.39 46.57 -25.79
C ILE A 297 -26.82 46.88 -27.24
N PHE A 298 -28.08 46.68 -27.53
CA PHE A 298 -29.04 47.33 -28.38
C PHE A 298 -30.28 46.50 -28.42
#